data_15022be5d2e169725940212627d1fe6b
#
_entry.id   15022be5d2e169725940212627d1fe6b
#
_cell.length_a   1.000
_cell.length_b   1.000
_cell.length_c   1.000
_cell.angle_alpha   90.00
_cell.angle_beta   90.00
_cell.angle_gamma   90.00
#
_symmetry.space_group_name_H-M   'P 1'
#
loop_
_entity.id
_entity.type
_entity.pdbx_description
1 polymer ?
#
loop_
_entity_poly.entity_id
_entity_poly.type
_entity_poly.pdbx_seq_one_letter_code
_entity_poly.pdbx_strand_id
1 'polypeptide(L)'
;MSEISRFSETGFEGIVIYAGSDLLINRQRLMFRTITPDELEESGLYIRLMQSQIERMSDVRVKVVESLLRALIFFLQQGGHLADDRDSEVPPFFHDFALLIRRYHHYPVYYFAEKLGMTSAELNNKCKLHSGISAAEWISQYVLLEAKDLLIKTRLRSSRIAMMLNFSNYDTFARWFRRHTGELPGNWR
;
A
#
# COMPACT_ATOMS: atom_id res chain seq x y z
N MET A 1 -2.71 -9.11 -8.38
CA MET A 1 -4.01 -8.59 -7.91
C MET A 1 -3.77 -7.22 -7.29
N SER A 2 -4.47 -6.20 -7.75
CA SER A 2 -4.38 -4.85 -7.20
C SER A 2 -5.50 -4.71 -6.18
N GLU A 3 -5.21 -4.17 -5.01
CA GLU A 3 -6.18 -3.93 -3.95
C GLU A 3 -6.38 -2.42 -3.80
N ILE A 4 -7.62 -1.99 -3.73
CA ILE A 4 -7.99 -0.59 -3.55
C ILE A 4 -8.72 -0.49 -2.22
N SER A 5 -8.16 0.26 -1.30
CA SER A 5 -8.78 0.52 0.01
C SER A 5 -9.20 1.98 0.12
N ARG A 6 -10.43 2.21 0.58
CA ARG A 6 -10.97 3.54 0.85
C ARG A 6 -10.97 3.78 2.35
N PHE A 7 -10.40 4.89 2.78
CA PHE A 7 -10.39 5.30 4.18
C PHE A 7 -11.26 6.54 4.37
N SER A 8 -12.26 6.44 5.22
CA SER A 8 -13.11 7.56 5.60
C SER A 8 -13.55 7.36 7.05
N GLU A 9 -12.85 7.96 8.00
CA GLU A 9 -13.38 8.10 9.37
C GLU A 9 -12.96 9.39 10.12
N THR A 10 -12.09 10.22 9.57
CA THR A 10 -11.57 11.40 10.31
C THR A 10 -11.42 12.67 9.47
N GLY A 11 -12.31 12.89 8.48
CA GLY A 11 -12.24 14.09 7.64
C GLY A 11 -11.10 14.08 6.60
N PHE A 12 -10.35 12.99 6.49
CA PHE A 12 -9.37 12.73 5.45
C PHE A 12 -9.96 11.72 4.48
N GLU A 13 -10.26 12.15 3.26
CA GLU A 13 -10.60 11.25 2.17
C GLU A 13 -9.34 10.95 1.36
N GLY A 14 -8.94 9.70 1.35
CA GLY A 14 -7.77 9.25 0.61
C GLY A 14 -8.01 7.90 -0.05
N ILE A 15 -7.29 7.65 -1.13
CA ILE A 15 -7.29 6.38 -1.84
C ILE A 15 -5.86 5.84 -1.82
N VAL A 16 -5.69 4.62 -1.31
CA VAL A 16 -4.42 3.92 -1.39
C VAL A 16 -4.56 2.85 -2.48
N ILE A 17 -3.74 2.95 -3.51
CA ILE A 17 -3.70 2.00 -4.62
C ILE A 17 -2.44 1.18 -4.47
N TYR A 18 -2.61 -0.12 -4.28
CA TYR A 18 -1.51 -1.08 -4.30
C TYR A 18 -1.45 -1.73 -5.68
N ALA A 19 -0.40 -1.44 -6.42
CA ALA A 19 -0.11 -2.11 -7.68
C ALA A 19 1.06 -3.07 -7.50
N GLY A 20 0.93 -4.29 -8.04
CA GLY A 20 2.05 -5.23 -8.08
C GLY A 20 3.26 -4.63 -8.81
N SER A 21 4.46 -5.07 -8.45
CA SER A 21 5.75 -4.51 -8.92
C SER A 21 5.89 -4.42 -10.45
N ASP A 22 5.12 -5.21 -11.19
CA ASP A 22 5.19 -5.29 -12.65
C ASP A 22 4.37 -4.18 -13.35
N LEU A 23 3.46 -3.53 -12.62
CA LEU A 23 2.65 -2.41 -13.12
C LEU A 23 3.32 -1.05 -12.93
N LEU A 24 4.29 -0.95 -12.03
CA LEU A 24 5.03 0.29 -11.80
C LEU A 24 6.17 0.41 -12.79
N ILE A 25 6.06 1.35 -13.72
CA ILE A 25 7.06 1.64 -14.76
C ILE A 25 8.40 2.10 -14.13
N ASN A 26 8.41 2.50 -12.88
CA ASN A 26 9.61 2.93 -12.18
C ASN A 26 9.69 2.29 -10.78
N ARG A 27 10.47 1.22 -10.67
CA ARG A 27 10.66 0.39 -9.44
C ARG A 27 11.25 1.15 -8.25
N GLN A 28 11.66 2.42 -8.41
CA GLN A 28 12.49 3.11 -7.42
C GLN A 28 11.80 4.28 -6.70
N ARG A 29 10.61 4.71 -7.11
CA ARG A 29 9.99 5.89 -6.51
C ARG A 29 8.59 5.57 -5.99
N LEU A 30 8.48 5.43 -4.67
CA LEU A 30 7.20 5.60 -3.99
C LEU A 30 6.84 7.07 -4.13
N MET A 31 5.75 7.34 -4.84
CA MET A 31 5.26 8.71 -4.99
C MET A 31 4.13 8.90 -3.99
N PHE A 32 4.32 9.84 -3.10
CA PHE A 32 3.27 10.36 -2.23
C PHE A 32 2.98 11.77 -2.70
N ARG A 33 1.74 12.09 -2.93
CA ARG A 33 1.29 13.46 -3.17
C ARG A 33 -0.10 13.68 -2.64
N THR A 34 -0.42 14.91 -2.32
CA THR A 34 -1.79 15.33 -2.07
C THR A 34 -2.52 15.43 -3.41
N ILE A 35 -3.74 14.92 -3.48
CA ILE A 35 -4.61 15.05 -4.65
C ILE A 35 -5.68 16.09 -4.37
N THR A 36 -6.05 16.85 -5.38
CA THR A 36 -7.14 17.83 -5.29
C THR A 36 -8.50 17.14 -5.21
N PRO A 37 -9.56 17.81 -4.73
CA PRO A 37 -10.92 17.25 -4.73
C PRO A 37 -11.38 16.78 -6.13
N ASP A 38 -11.05 17.52 -7.18
CA ASP A 38 -11.40 17.17 -8.56
C ASP A 38 -10.65 15.90 -9.02
N GLU A 39 -9.36 15.81 -8.72
CA GLU A 39 -8.57 14.61 -9.00
C GLU A 39 -9.06 13.39 -8.20
N LEU A 40 -9.56 13.60 -6.99
CA LEU A 40 -10.16 12.54 -6.18
C LEU A 40 -11.45 12.03 -6.85
N GLU A 41 -12.30 12.93 -7.35
CA GLU A 41 -13.52 12.57 -8.08
C GLU A 41 -13.21 11.81 -9.38
N GLU A 42 -12.27 12.31 -10.20
CA GLU A 42 -11.81 11.62 -11.40
C GLU A 42 -11.20 10.26 -11.11
N SER A 43 -10.35 10.15 -10.09
CA SER A 43 -9.81 8.87 -9.64
C SER A 43 -10.91 7.88 -9.26
N GLY A 44 -11.99 8.38 -8.65
CA GLY A 44 -13.18 7.61 -8.32
C GLY A 44 -13.89 7.01 -9.55
N LEU A 45 -13.83 7.67 -10.73
CA LEU A 45 -14.37 7.12 -11.97
C LEU A 45 -13.58 5.90 -12.45
N TYR A 46 -12.25 5.98 -12.46
CA TYR A 46 -11.39 4.84 -12.80
C TYR A 46 -11.64 3.64 -11.88
N ILE A 47 -11.80 3.90 -10.59
CA ILE A 47 -12.05 2.85 -9.59
C ILE A 47 -13.39 2.18 -9.83
N ARG A 48 -14.47 2.94 -10.06
CA ARG A 48 -15.79 2.40 -10.37
C ARG A 48 -15.79 1.56 -11.65
N LEU A 49 -15.08 2.02 -12.68
CA LEU A 49 -14.90 1.25 -13.91
C LEU A 49 -14.18 -0.07 -13.66
N MET A 50 -13.09 -0.05 -12.92
CA MET A 50 -12.36 -1.27 -12.57
C MET A 50 -13.23 -2.24 -11.76
N GLN A 51 -13.96 -1.76 -10.76
CA GLN A 51 -14.90 -2.57 -9.97
C GLN A 51 -15.95 -3.25 -10.84
N SER A 52 -16.56 -2.52 -11.77
CA SER A 52 -17.56 -3.07 -12.71
C SER A 52 -17.01 -4.17 -13.62
N GLN A 53 -15.70 -4.16 -13.90
CA GLN A 53 -15.05 -5.18 -14.70
C GLN A 53 -14.68 -6.42 -13.87
N ILE A 54 -14.33 -6.23 -12.59
CA ILE A 54 -13.97 -7.32 -11.66
C ILE A 54 -15.16 -8.22 -11.37
N GLU A 55 -16.37 -7.66 -11.22
CA GLU A 55 -17.59 -8.41 -10.97
C GLU A 55 -17.98 -9.40 -12.10
N ARG A 56 -17.44 -9.20 -13.28
CA ARG A 56 -17.78 -9.97 -14.49
C ARG A 56 -16.59 -10.72 -15.09
N MET A 57 -15.65 -11.21 -14.29
CA MET A 57 -14.32 -11.71 -14.68
C MET A 57 -14.29 -12.62 -15.91
N SER A 58 -13.46 -12.23 -16.89
CA SER A 58 -12.94 -13.06 -17.98
C SER A 58 -11.49 -12.62 -18.28
N ASP A 59 -10.69 -13.44 -18.95
CA ASP A 59 -9.29 -13.10 -19.26
C ASP A 59 -9.12 -11.78 -20.02
N VAL A 60 -10.08 -11.42 -20.86
CA VAL A 60 -10.08 -10.14 -21.58
C VAL A 60 -10.28 -8.97 -20.62
N ARG A 61 -11.09 -9.15 -19.59
CA ARG A 61 -11.39 -8.10 -18.60
C ARG A 61 -10.25 -7.83 -17.64
N VAL A 62 -9.42 -8.83 -17.35
CA VAL A 62 -8.17 -8.65 -16.61
C VAL A 62 -7.28 -7.61 -17.32
N LYS A 63 -7.14 -7.71 -18.63
CA LYS A 63 -6.37 -6.74 -19.43
C LYS A 63 -7.00 -5.34 -19.44
N VAL A 64 -8.33 -5.26 -19.39
CA VAL A 64 -9.03 -3.97 -19.27
C VAL A 64 -8.75 -3.34 -17.91
N VAL A 65 -8.85 -4.11 -16.83
CA VAL A 65 -8.55 -3.62 -15.47
C VAL A 65 -7.09 -3.16 -15.36
N GLU A 66 -6.16 -3.92 -15.91
CA GLU A 66 -4.73 -3.53 -15.96
C GLU A 66 -4.52 -2.22 -16.73
N SER A 67 -5.21 -2.04 -17.86
CA SER A 67 -5.12 -0.82 -18.67
C SER A 67 -5.72 0.39 -17.93
N LEU A 68 -6.85 0.23 -17.26
CA LEU A 68 -7.47 1.26 -16.44
C LEU A 68 -6.58 1.64 -15.25
N LEU A 69 -5.95 0.65 -14.62
CA LEU A 69 -5.01 0.89 -13.52
C LEU A 69 -3.77 1.66 -14.00
N ARG A 70 -3.22 1.30 -15.16
CA ARG A 70 -2.11 2.05 -15.78
C ARG A 70 -2.51 3.49 -16.10
N ALA A 71 -3.71 3.69 -16.64
CA ALA A 71 -4.24 5.03 -16.92
C ALA A 71 -4.40 5.85 -15.64
N LEU A 72 -4.94 5.26 -14.57
CA LEU A 72 -5.07 5.94 -13.27
C LEU A 72 -3.71 6.30 -12.69
N ILE A 73 -2.72 5.38 -12.71
CA ILE A 73 -1.36 5.66 -12.25
C ILE A 73 -0.77 6.83 -13.05
N PHE A 74 -0.92 6.81 -14.36
CA PHE A 74 -0.43 7.87 -15.24
C PHE A 74 -1.11 9.21 -14.97
N PHE A 75 -2.43 9.23 -14.80
CA PHE A 75 -3.20 10.40 -14.39
C PHE A 75 -2.70 10.99 -13.08
N LEU A 76 -2.53 10.14 -12.06
CA LEU A 76 -2.02 10.58 -10.76
C LEU A 76 -0.56 11.08 -10.82
N GLN A 77 0.23 10.62 -11.78
CA GLN A 77 1.60 11.10 -11.98
C GLN A 77 1.66 12.45 -12.69
N GLN A 78 0.70 12.77 -13.56
CA GLN A 78 0.69 14.01 -14.35
C GLN A 78 0.19 15.23 -13.58
N GLY A 79 -0.76 15.07 -12.67
CA GLY A 79 -1.33 16.16 -11.88
C GLY A 79 -0.34 16.90 -10.96
N GLY A 80 0.87 16.39 -10.78
CA GLY A 80 1.94 17.04 -10.00
C GLY A 80 2.63 18.25 -10.68
N HIS A 81 2.26 18.60 -11.90
CA HIS A 81 2.95 19.69 -12.64
C HIS A 81 2.27 21.06 -12.56
N LEU A 82 1.10 21.20 -11.93
CA LEU A 82 0.36 22.46 -11.88
C LEU A 82 0.20 23.07 -10.48
N ALA A 83 0.55 22.36 -9.43
CA ALA A 83 0.69 22.96 -8.11
C ALA A 83 2.15 23.37 -7.91
N ASP A 84 2.38 24.66 -7.69
CA ASP A 84 3.68 25.19 -7.27
C ASP A 84 4.27 24.27 -6.17
N ASP A 85 5.48 23.77 -6.39
CA ASP A 85 6.21 22.71 -5.65
C ASP A 85 6.35 22.96 -4.13
N ARG A 86 5.71 24.03 -3.61
CA ARG A 86 5.83 24.50 -2.23
C ARG A 86 4.71 24.06 -1.30
N ASP A 87 3.56 23.60 -1.81
CA ASP A 87 2.36 23.32 -0.99
C ASP A 87 1.94 21.84 -0.93
N SER A 88 2.55 20.93 -1.68
CA SER A 88 2.27 19.49 -1.61
C SER A 88 3.39 18.72 -0.89
N GLU A 89 3.80 19.20 0.26
CA GLU A 89 4.80 18.51 1.07
C GLU A 89 4.18 17.28 1.76
N VAL A 90 4.22 16.17 1.06
CA VAL A 90 4.28 14.90 1.79
C VAL A 90 5.59 14.93 2.57
N PRO A 91 5.54 14.90 3.90
CA PRO A 91 6.75 15.04 4.69
C PRO A 91 7.80 14.00 4.27
N PRO A 92 9.07 14.38 4.07
CA PRO A 92 10.13 13.50 3.59
C PRO A 92 10.25 12.19 4.37
N PHE A 93 9.88 12.20 5.67
CA PHE A 93 9.93 11.01 6.51
C PHE A 93 9.06 9.85 6.02
N PHE A 94 7.96 10.11 5.28
CA PHE A 94 7.13 9.02 4.73
C PHE A 94 7.88 8.19 3.69
N HIS A 95 8.68 8.85 2.87
CA HIS A 95 9.52 8.14 1.91
C HIS A 95 10.53 7.23 2.62
N ASP A 96 11.23 7.79 3.59
CA ASP A 96 12.22 7.03 4.38
C ASP A 96 11.55 5.92 5.20
N PHE A 97 10.39 6.19 5.78
CA PHE A 97 9.62 5.19 6.52
C PHE A 97 9.19 4.03 5.63
N ALA A 98 8.68 4.30 4.44
CA ALA A 98 8.29 3.26 3.48
C ALA A 98 9.50 2.41 3.03
N LEU A 99 10.67 3.04 2.78
CA LEU A 99 11.90 2.32 2.46
C LEU A 99 12.36 1.43 3.62
N LEU A 100 12.25 1.92 4.85
CA LEU A 100 12.59 1.14 6.04
C LEU A 100 11.65 -0.05 6.21
N ILE A 101 10.32 0.13 6.02
CA ILE A 101 9.36 -0.98 6.09
C ILE A 101 9.70 -2.05 5.04
N ARG A 102 9.99 -1.67 3.81
CA ARG A 102 10.40 -2.62 2.75
C ARG A 102 11.69 -3.38 3.09
N ARG A 103 12.60 -2.75 3.84
CA ARG A 103 13.88 -3.38 4.21
C ARG A 103 13.76 -4.30 5.40
N TYR A 104 12.95 -3.91 6.40
CA TYR A 104 12.89 -4.57 7.70
C TYR A 104 11.57 -5.33 7.95
N HIS A 105 10.53 -5.08 7.13
CA HIS A 105 9.24 -5.74 7.19
C HIS A 105 8.55 -5.64 8.57
N HIS A 106 8.17 -6.75 9.17
CA HIS A 106 7.40 -6.81 10.42
C HIS A 106 8.28 -6.60 11.66
N TYR A 107 8.85 -5.39 11.77
CA TYR A 107 9.49 -4.91 13.00
C TYR A 107 8.52 -4.05 13.82
N PRO A 108 8.73 -3.90 15.15
CA PRO A 108 7.90 -3.03 15.98
C PRO A 108 8.13 -1.54 15.67
N VAL A 109 7.10 -0.72 15.95
CA VAL A 109 7.10 0.72 15.63
C VAL A 109 8.32 1.46 16.17
N TYR A 110 8.76 1.13 17.40
CA TYR A 110 9.91 1.78 18.03
C TYR A 110 11.20 1.64 17.20
N TYR A 111 11.38 0.51 16.52
CA TYR A 111 12.53 0.26 15.66
C TYR A 111 12.60 1.24 14.48
N PHE A 112 11.48 1.47 13.85
CA PHE A 112 11.39 2.42 12.73
C PHE A 112 11.54 3.86 13.22
N ALA A 113 10.92 4.19 14.35
CA ALA A 113 11.03 5.51 14.95
C ALA A 113 12.49 5.87 15.28
N GLU A 114 13.24 4.94 15.89
CA GLU A 114 14.66 5.10 16.17
C GLU A 114 15.46 5.35 14.87
N LYS A 115 15.20 4.59 13.81
CA LYS A 115 15.86 4.77 12.51
C LYS A 115 15.56 6.12 11.85
N LEU A 116 14.41 6.68 12.15
CA LEU A 116 13.98 8.00 11.66
C LEU A 116 14.37 9.15 12.61
N GLY A 117 15.07 8.87 13.68
CA GLY A 117 15.51 9.88 14.65
C GLY A 117 14.36 10.49 15.47
N MET A 118 13.30 9.75 15.72
CA MET A 118 12.12 10.21 16.46
C MET A 118 11.62 9.16 17.46
N THR A 119 10.72 9.54 18.34
CA THR A 119 10.02 8.63 19.25
C THR A 119 8.88 7.88 18.54
N SER A 120 8.46 6.74 19.10
CA SER A 120 7.28 6.02 18.58
C SER A 120 6.01 6.86 18.59
N ALA A 121 5.85 7.74 19.59
CA ALA A 121 4.72 8.64 19.71
C ALA A 121 4.73 9.69 18.58
N GLU A 122 5.88 10.31 18.31
CA GLU A 122 6.05 11.26 17.20
C GLU A 122 5.79 10.62 15.86
N LEU A 123 6.36 9.43 15.58
CA LEU A 123 6.10 8.71 14.34
C LEU A 123 4.60 8.41 14.17
N ASN A 124 3.96 7.92 15.23
CA ASN A 124 2.54 7.62 15.19
C ASN A 124 1.68 8.87 14.97
N ASN A 125 2.00 9.97 15.63
CA ASN A 125 1.28 11.24 15.46
C ASN A 125 1.45 11.80 14.05
N LYS A 126 2.67 11.76 13.51
CA LYS A 126 2.94 12.18 12.12
C LYS A 126 2.17 11.30 11.11
N CYS A 127 2.17 9.98 11.29
CA CYS A 127 1.40 9.08 10.43
C CYS A 127 -0.10 9.42 10.48
N LYS A 128 -0.69 9.55 11.67
CA LYS A 128 -2.10 9.91 11.83
C LYS A 128 -2.45 11.28 11.23
N LEU A 129 -1.59 12.28 11.46
CA LEU A 129 -1.82 13.63 10.97
C LEU A 129 -1.87 13.70 9.44
N HIS A 130 -0.97 12.99 8.77
CA HIS A 130 -0.81 13.11 7.31
C HIS A 130 -1.48 12.00 6.50
N SER A 131 -1.86 10.88 7.13
CA SER A 131 -2.48 9.74 6.42
C SER A 131 -3.73 9.18 7.09
N GLY A 132 -4.12 9.70 8.24
CA GLY A 132 -5.27 9.20 9.00
C GLY A 132 -5.03 7.87 9.72
N ILE A 133 -3.98 7.13 9.41
CA ILE A 133 -3.71 5.80 9.99
C ILE A 133 -2.45 5.80 10.88
N SER A 134 -2.39 4.83 11.78
CA SER A 134 -1.25 4.69 12.70
C SER A 134 0.00 4.15 12.01
N ALA A 135 1.18 4.38 12.60
CA ALA A 135 2.43 3.81 12.12
C ALA A 135 2.40 2.28 12.09
N ALA A 136 1.77 1.64 13.09
CA ALA A 136 1.61 0.18 13.12
C ALA A 136 0.75 -0.34 11.96
N GLU A 137 -0.27 0.41 11.59
CA GLU A 137 -1.14 0.08 10.47
C GLU A 137 -0.43 0.26 9.13
N TRP A 138 0.36 1.33 8.97
CA TRP A 138 1.26 1.50 7.83
C TRP A 138 2.16 0.29 7.63
N ILE A 139 2.87 -0.15 8.68
CA ILE A 139 3.73 -1.33 8.64
C ILE A 139 2.92 -2.56 8.24
N SER A 140 1.75 -2.76 8.87
CA SER A 140 0.90 -3.93 8.59
C SER A 140 0.43 -3.97 7.14
N GLN A 141 0.02 -2.84 6.56
CA GLN A 141 -0.43 -2.78 5.16
C GLN A 141 0.70 -3.12 4.18
N TYR A 142 1.89 -2.56 4.37
CA TYR A 142 3.05 -2.87 3.54
C TYR A 142 3.46 -4.34 3.62
N VAL A 143 3.54 -4.88 4.83
CA VAL A 143 3.90 -6.29 5.06
C VAL A 143 2.84 -7.23 4.50
N LEU A 144 1.55 -6.86 4.61
CA LEU A 144 0.45 -7.65 4.05
C LEU A 144 0.52 -7.73 2.53
N LEU A 145 0.79 -6.60 1.88
CA LEU A 145 0.95 -6.55 0.44
C LEU A 145 2.09 -7.46 -0.03
N GLU A 146 3.24 -7.36 0.61
CA GLU A 146 4.39 -8.19 0.27
C GLU A 146 4.15 -9.68 0.56
N ALA A 147 3.44 -9.99 1.65
CA ALA A 147 3.03 -11.36 1.95
C ALA A 147 2.14 -11.94 0.85
N LYS A 148 1.14 -11.18 0.39
CA LYS A 148 0.25 -11.56 -0.71
C LYS A 148 1.04 -11.79 -2.00
N ASP A 149 1.93 -10.87 -2.35
CA ASP A 149 2.79 -10.97 -3.54
C ASP A 149 3.67 -12.23 -3.51
N LEU A 150 4.33 -12.50 -2.40
CA LEU A 150 5.17 -13.68 -2.23
C LEU A 150 4.36 -14.99 -2.30
N LEU A 151 3.16 -15.02 -1.74
CA LEU A 151 2.28 -16.18 -1.78
C LEU A 151 1.80 -16.49 -3.20
N ILE A 152 1.46 -15.47 -3.98
CA ILE A 152 0.91 -15.61 -5.35
C ILE A 152 2.03 -15.86 -6.37
N LYS A 153 3.12 -15.07 -6.30
CA LYS A 153 4.16 -15.04 -7.34
C LYS A 153 5.26 -16.07 -7.14
N THR A 154 5.35 -16.69 -5.94
CA THR A 154 6.43 -17.63 -5.65
C THR A 154 5.90 -19.00 -5.23
N ARG A 155 6.76 -20.02 -5.36
CA ARG A 155 6.50 -21.38 -4.83
C ARG A 155 7.10 -21.58 -3.42
N LEU A 156 7.47 -20.50 -2.74
CA LEU A 156 8.07 -20.59 -1.41
C LEU A 156 7.04 -21.12 -0.40
N ARG A 157 7.47 -21.98 0.50
CA ARG A 157 6.62 -22.42 1.62
C ARG A 157 6.22 -21.21 2.48
N SER A 158 4.97 -21.19 2.97
CA SER A 158 4.48 -20.08 3.80
C SER A 158 5.31 -19.86 5.08
N SER A 159 5.95 -20.91 5.61
CA SER A 159 6.92 -20.81 6.70
C SER A 159 8.18 -20.02 6.30
N ARG A 160 8.65 -20.18 5.06
CA ARG A 160 9.79 -19.42 4.54
C ARG A 160 9.42 -17.95 4.34
N ILE A 161 8.20 -17.69 3.84
CA ILE A 161 7.67 -16.32 3.69
C ILE A 161 7.56 -15.65 5.05
N ALA A 162 7.06 -16.36 6.08
CA ALA A 162 7.00 -15.83 7.44
C ALA A 162 8.38 -15.38 7.95
N MET A 163 9.42 -16.17 7.73
CA MET A 163 10.79 -15.80 8.10
C MET A 163 11.31 -14.59 7.32
N MET A 164 11.04 -14.53 6.01
CA MET A 164 11.46 -13.40 5.17
C MET A 164 10.81 -12.09 5.60
N LEU A 165 9.55 -12.15 6.04
CA LEU A 165 8.80 -11.00 6.53
C LEU A 165 9.03 -10.70 8.02
N ASN A 166 10.03 -11.33 8.62
CA ASN A 166 10.45 -11.12 10.01
C ASN A 166 9.40 -11.52 11.07
N PHE A 167 8.61 -12.56 10.81
CA PHE A 167 7.78 -13.17 11.84
C PHE A 167 8.59 -14.24 12.61
N SER A 168 8.36 -14.34 13.90
CA SER A 168 9.05 -15.29 14.77
C SER A 168 8.84 -16.77 14.38
N ASN A 169 7.66 -17.07 13.84
CA ASN A 169 7.29 -18.41 13.35
C ASN A 169 6.08 -18.34 12.42
N TYR A 170 5.78 -19.47 11.78
CA TYR A 170 4.64 -19.59 10.87
C TYR A 170 3.28 -19.34 11.55
N ASP A 171 3.08 -19.80 12.78
CA ASP A 171 1.79 -19.67 13.45
C ASP A 171 1.46 -18.21 13.76
N THR A 172 2.47 -17.42 14.13
CA THR A 172 2.33 -15.98 14.34
C THR A 172 1.98 -15.28 13.03
N PHE A 173 2.67 -15.62 11.93
CA PHE A 173 2.37 -15.11 10.61
C PHE A 173 0.96 -15.51 10.16
N ALA A 174 0.58 -16.76 10.29
CA ALA A 174 -0.72 -17.28 9.86
C ALA A 174 -1.90 -16.60 10.60
N ARG A 175 -1.77 -16.43 11.92
CA ARG A 175 -2.78 -15.70 12.72
C ARG A 175 -2.86 -14.23 12.33
N TRP A 176 -1.72 -13.58 12.13
CA TRP A 176 -1.65 -12.19 11.70
C TRP A 176 -2.25 -12.01 10.32
N PHE A 177 -1.88 -12.85 9.36
CA PHE A 177 -2.38 -12.83 7.99
C PHE A 177 -3.90 -13.04 7.95
N ARG A 178 -4.39 -14.06 8.68
CA ARG A 178 -5.83 -14.34 8.78
C ARG A 178 -6.61 -13.18 9.40
N ARG A 179 -6.05 -12.47 10.36
CA ARG A 179 -6.71 -11.30 10.97
C ARG A 179 -6.88 -10.16 9.96
N HIS A 180 -5.97 -10.02 8.99
CA HIS A 180 -6.02 -8.94 7.99
C HIS A 180 -6.76 -9.35 6.70
N THR A 181 -6.87 -10.63 6.38
CA THR A 181 -7.45 -11.11 5.12
C THR A 181 -8.71 -11.96 5.29
N GLY A 182 -8.98 -12.42 6.49
CA GLY A 182 -10.03 -13.41 6.78
C GLY A 182 -9.59 -14.85 6.50
N GLU A 183 -8.48 -15.10 5.79
CA GLU A 183 -8.07 -16.41 5.30
C GLU A 183 -6.66 -16.79 5.75
N LEU A 184 -6.36 -18.08 5.71
CA LEU A 184 -5.00 -18.58 5.98
C LEU A 184 -4.09 -18.36 4.76
N PRO A 185 -2.76 -18.17 4.96
CA PRO A 185 -1.81 -17.97 3.86
C PRO A 185 -1.80 -19.11 2.84
N GLY A 186 -2.15 -20.35 3.24
CA GLY A 186 -2.23 -21.51 2.35
C GLY A 186 -3.35 -21.42 1.30
N ASN A 187 -4.40 -20.67 1.57
CA ASN A 187 -5.56 -20.51 0.67
C ASN A 187 -5.32 -19.42 -0.40
N TRP A 188 -4.21 -18.69 -0.31
CA TRP A 188 -3.83 -17.59 -1.22
C TRP A 188 -2.90 -18.02 -2.36
N ARG A 189 -2.82 -19.31 -2.65
CA ARG A 189 -1.99 -19.89 -3.71
C ARG A 189 -2.78 -20.32 -4.91
#